data_3390fa573c04c398a851056a1d5b3a48
#
_entry.id   3390fa573c04c398a851056a1d5b3a48
#
_cell.length_a   1.000
_cell.length_b   1.000
_cell.length_c   1.000
_cell.angle_alpha   90.00
_cell.angle_beta   90.00
_cell.angle_gamma   90.00
#
_symmetry.space_group_name_H-M   'P 1'
#
loop_
_entity.id
_entity.type
_entity.pdbx_description
1 polymer ?
#
loop_
_entity_poly.entity_id
_entity_poly.type
_entity_poly.pdbx_seq_one_letter_code
_entity_poly.pdbx_strand_id
1 'polypeptide(L)'
;MDEGRAEVETSFKGDPYNIWAKNTLDLLDAMKDYRATKHNAFLIKADAKESDVVTPYAADLLDEAAGKLTAKYQFTPKGPITIELFPNHEDFAVRALGLPGLGALGVCFGQVIAADSPSARATGEFNWGSTLWHEYTHVITLQMTDYRIPRWFSEGLSVYEERRARPGWGDDWNPMLLGSFGAGRWQKIANLDGAFSHPRGPEDLTVAYFQASQVCEFIADRYGFDAILRMLALYRDKALTPDILMRVLKLSEIDFDRAFKDYIETKTRPMQAALKTEFNQAASLTKDDVVKLLAEQDTFALHLRAGHLFRADNDIENAILHFKRAAELFPYYTGEGNAYDALAEMFEKKGDYKQAAEALAAHARYDQNSLPALKALAATRTRLGDRAGAIEALRLSFYVSPFDYAPHMQAGQLNLEERQYAQALTEFQVALALDPPNVAEANYNVASAYHLLGKQPEAKHAVLRALEAAPSYEKAQELLLKIVGQ
;
A
#
# COMPACT_ATOMS: atom_id res chain seq x y z
N MET A 1 -19.60 -11.81 -21.35
CA MET A 1 -20.46 -10.87 -20.60
C MET A 1 -21.88 -10.86 -21.13
N ASP A 2 -22.12 -10.84 -22.44
CA ASP A 2 -23.46 -10.68 -23.01
C ASP A 2 -24.42 -11.85 -22.69
N GLU A 3 -23.92 -13.08 -22.70
CA GLU A 3 -24.70 -14.28 -22.38
C GLU A 3 -25.13 -14.28 -20.89
N GLY A 4 -24.20 -14.03 -19.97
CA GLY A 4 -24.51 -13.95 -18.56
C GLY A 4 -25.45 -12.79 -18.22
N ARG A 5 -25.32 -11.65 -18.93
CA ARG A 5 -26.24 -10.52 -18.77
C ARG A 5 -27.67 -10.90 -19.17
N ALA A 6 -27.83 -11.59 -20.31
CA ALA A 6 -29.15 -12.02 -20.78
C ALA A 6 -29.84 -12.98 -19.81
N GLU A 7 -29.06 -13.86 -19.14
CA GLU A 7 -29.58 -14.75 -18.09
C GLU A 7 -30.06 -13.95 -16.86
N VAL A 8 -29.25 -12.97 -16.39
CA VAL A 8 -29.64 -12.11 -15.26
C VAL A 8 -30.85 -11.26 -15.59
N GLU A 9 -30.94 -10.70 -16.81
CA GLU A 9 -32.13 -9.97 -17.30
C GLU A 9 -33.38 -10.86 -17.31
N THR A 10 -33.23 -12.10 -17.72
CA THR A 10 -34.32 -13.09 -17.70
C THR A 10 -34.77 -13.41 -16.29
N SER A 11 -33.81 -13.57 -15.35
CA SER A 11 -34.10 -13.78 -13.94
C SER A 11 -34.83 -12.57 -13.34
N PHE A 12 -34.37 -11.34 -13.62
CA PHE A 12 -34.99 -10.12 -13.14
C PHE A 12 -36.40 -9.86 -13.71
N LYS A 13 -36.63 -10.21 -14.97
CA LYS A 13 -37.99 -10.17 -15.57
C LYS A 13 -38.94 -11.13 -14.88
N GLY A 14 -38.44 -12.31 -14.45
CA GLY A 14 -39.25 -13.29 -13.73
C GLY A 14 -39.54 -12.90 -12.29
N ASP A 15 -38.59 -12.23 -11.64
CA ASP A 15 -38.74 -11.70 -10.27
C ASP A 15 -38.08 -10.32 -10.14
N PRO A 16 -38.87 -9.23 -10.36
CA PRO A 16 -38.37 -7.84 -10.26
C PRO A 16 -37.97 -7.41 -8.84
N TYR A 17 -38.27 -8.23 -7.83
CA TYR A 17 -37.88 -7.98 -6.44
C TYR A 17 -36.56 -8.68 -6.08
N ASN A 18 -35.96 -9.42 -6.99
CA ASN A 18 -34.68 -10.05 -6.81
C ASN A 18 -33.55 -8.98 -6.78
N ILE A 19 -33.14 -8.61 -5.56
CA ILE A 19 -32.12 -7.59 -5.33
C ILE A 19 -30.78 -7.99 -5.95
N TRP A 20 -30.41 -9.27 -5.93
CA TRP A 20 -29.18 -9.77 -6.53
C TRP A 20 -29.15 -9.55 -8.04
N ALA A 21 -30.24 -9.89 -8.73
CA ALA A 21 -30.33 -9.68 -10.17
C ALA A 21 -30.29 -8.18 -10.51
N LYS A 22 -31.01 -7.35 -9.74
CA LYS A 22 -30.98 -5.90 -9.92
C LYS A 22 -29.58 -5.33 -9.76
N ASN A 23 -28.93 -5.57 -8.62
CA ASN A 23 -27.60 -5.05 -8.34
C ASN A 23 -26.58 -5.51 -9.40
N THR A 24 -26.67 -6.77 -9.83
CA THR A 24 -25.79 -7.29 -10.90
C THR A 24 -26.01 -6.57 -12.22
N LEU A 25 -27.26 -6.24 -12.59
CA LEU A 25 -27.54 -5.47 -13.81
C LEU A 25 -27.03 -4.04 -13.72
N ASP A 26 -27.25 -3.37 -12.59
CA ASP A 26 -26.75 -2.02 -12.35
C ASP A 26 -25.21 -1.98 -12.45
N LEU A 27 -24.53 -2.97 -11.84
CA LEU A 27 -23.08 -3.13 -11.95
C LEU A 27 -22.61 -3.35 -13.39
N LEU A 28 -23.28 -4.24 -14.13
CA LEU A 28 -22.94 -4.50 -15.54
C LEU A 28 -23.17 -3.25 -16.41
N ASP A 29 -24.11 -2.38 -16.05
CA ASP A 29 -24.31 -1.09 -16.70
C ASP A 29 -23.17 -0.11 -16.39
N ALA A 30 -22.75 -0.01 -15.13
CA ALA A 30 -21.61 0.81 -14.73
C ALA A 30 -20.29 0.35 -15.41
N MET A 31 -20.11 -0.95 -15.56
CA MET A 31 -18.89 -1.52 -16.20
C MET A 31 -18.85 -1.37 -17.73
N LYS A 32 -19.88 -0.86 -18.39
CA LYS A 32 -19.85 -0.60 -19.84
C LYS A 32 -18.79 0.43 -20.25
N ASP A 33 -18.52 1.38 -19.39
CA ASP A 33 -17.57 2.44 -19.63
C ASP A 33 -16.12 2.05 -19.18
N TYR A 34 -15.91 0.79 -18.77
CA TYR A 34 -14.58 0.33 -18.39
C TYR A 34 -13.70 0.10 -19.60
N ARG A 35 -12.48 0.61 -19.55
CA ARG A 35 -11.43 0.27 -20.51
C ARG A 35 -10.71 -1.00 -20.04
N ALA A 36 -10.48 -1.91 -20.99
CA ALA A 36 -9.73 -3.14 -20.76
C ALA A 36 -8.36 -3.02 -21.46
N THR A 37 -7.31 -2.97 -20.67
CA THR A 37 -5.93 -2.87 -21.14
C THR A 37 -5.21 -4.20 -20.91
N LYS A 38 -4.72 -4.82 -21.99
CA LYS A 38 -3.92 -6.05 -21.90
C LYS A 38 -2.46 -5.65 -21.65
N HIS A 39 -1.88 -6.18 -20.59
CA HIS A 39 -0.48 -5.99 -20.22
C HIS A 39 0.14 -7.30 -19.76
N ASN A 40 1.07 -7.86 -20.52
CA ASN A 40 1.71 -9.15 -20.24
C ASN A 40 0.68 -10.27 -19.93
N ALA A 41 0.74 -10.83 -18.73
CA ALA A 41 -0.19 -11.86 -18.24
C ALA A 41 -1.50 -11.28 -17.65
N PHE A 42 -1.66 -9.96 -17.66
CA PHE A 42 -2.75 -9.26 -17.02
C PHE A 42 -3.74 -8.66 -18.00
N LEU A 43 -5.02 -8.62 -17.59
CA LEU A 43 -6.08 -7.83 -18.23
C LEU A 43 -6.61 -6.85 -17.19
N ILE A 44 -6.17 -5.60 -17.27
CA ILE A 44 -6.56 -4.55 -16.32
C ILE A 44 -7.79 -3.83 -16.86
N LYS A 45 -8.84 -3.77 -16.05
CA LYS A 45 -10.09 -3.08 -16.34
C LYS A 45 -10.30 -1.99 -15.31
N ALA A 46 -10.45 -0.76 -15.75
CA ALA A 46 -10.73 0.40 -14.93
C ALA A 46 -11.73 1.32 -15.64
N ASP A 47 -12.46 2.11 -14.88
CA ASP A 47 -13.36 3.14 -15.44
C ASP A 47 -12.60 4.05 -16.40
N ALA A 48 -13.22 4.41 -17.53
CA ALA A 48 -12.58 5.21 -18.58
C ALA A 48 -12.06 6.56 -18.09
N LYS A 49 -12.68 7.14 -17.04
CA LYS A 49 -12.28 8.44 -16.49
C LYS A 49 -10.97 8.40 -15.72
N GLU A 50 -10.60 7.26 -15.16
CA GLU A 50 -9.38 7.11 -14.36
C GLU A 50 -8.39 6.10 -14.94
N SER A 51 -8.77 5.36 -15.98
CA SER A 51 -7.95 4.30 -16.57
C SER A 51 -6.56 4.79 -16.99
N ASP A 52 -6.46 5.98 -17.59
CA ASP A 52 -5.19 6.55 -18.03
C ASP A 52 -4.27 6.96 -16.87
N VAL A 53 -4.83 7.07 -15.65
CA VAL A 53 -4.11 7.40 -14.41
C VAL A 53 -3.69 6.13 -13.66
N VAL A 54 -4.64 5.20 -13.41
CA VAL A 54 -4.37 4.06 -12.52
C VAL A 54 -3.70 2.88 -13.23
N THR A 55 -4.01 2.67 -14.53
CA THR A 55 -3.52 1.50 -15.28
C THR A 55 -2.00 1.41 -15.36
N PRO A 56 -1.23 2.49 -15.63
CA PRO A 56 0.23 2.40 -15.67
C PRO A 56 0.84 1.88 -14.36
N TYR A 57 0.38 2.39 -13.23
CA TYR A 57 0.90 1.97 -11.92
C TYR A 57 0.47 0.55 -11.53
N ALA A 58 -0.77 0.17 -11.87
CA ALA A 58 -1.22 -1.21 -11.68
C ALA A 58 -0.38 -2.18 -12.50
N ALA A 59 -0.10 -1.85 -13.76
CA ALA A 59 0.70 -2.67 -14.67
C ALA A 59 2.12 -2.88 -14.14
N ASP A 60 2.82 -1.80 -13.79
CA ASP A 60 4.19 -1.85 -13.28
C ASP A 60 4.27 -2.62 -11.97
N LEU A 61 3.33 -2.37 -11.05
CA LEU A 61 3.29 -3.05 -9.76
C LEU A 61 3.02 -4.55 -9.89
N LEU A 62 2.09 -4.93 -10.77
CA LEU A 62 1.75 -6.32 -11.02
C LEU A 62 2.88 -7.08 -11.71
N ASP A 63 3.63 -6.45 -12.61
CA ASP A 63 4.84 -7.04 -13.19
C ASP A 63 5.91 -7.27 -12.13
N GLU A 64 6.12 -6.31 -11.23
CA GLU A 64 7.04 -6.44 -10.10
C GLU A 64 6.59 -7.57 -9.16
N ALA A 65 5.31 -7.60 -8.78
CA ALA A 65 4.75 -8.64 -7.92
C ALA A 65 4.87 -10.02 -8.55
N ALA A 66 4.51 -10.14 -9.84
CA ALA A 66 4.65 -11.39 -10.59
C ALA A 66 6.09 -11.87 -10.62
N GLY A 67 7.04 -11.01 -10.95
CA GLY A 67 8.46 -11.37 -10.97
C GLY A 67 8.98 -11.86 -9.62
N LYS A 68 8.71 -11.10 -8.56
CA LYS A 68 9.19 -11.42 -7.21
C LYS A 68 8.51 -12.65 -6.59
N LEU A 69 7.18 -12.69 -6.63
CA LEU A 69 6.42 -13.74 -5.96
C LEU A 69 6.49 -15.07 -6.73
N THR A 70 6.45 -15.06 -8.07
CA THR A 70 6.65 -16.28 -8.87
C THR A 70 7.99 -16.95 -8.57
N ALA A 71 9.07 -16.15 -8.48
CA ALA A 71 10.39 -16.66 -8.13
C ALA A 71 10.43 -17.19 -6.69
N LYS A 72 9.89 -16.44 -5.72
CA LYS A 72 9.89 -16.80 -4.29
C LYS A 72 9.07 -18.04 -3.98
N TYR A 73 7.87 -18.14 -4.59
CA TYR A 73 6.96 -19.28 -4.39
C TYR A 73 7.26 -20.46 -5.32
N GLN A 74 8.20 -20.30 -6.27
CA GLN A 74 8.56 -21.33 -7.26
C GLN A 74 7.31 -21.83 -8.03
N PHE A 75 6.38 -20.91 -8.31
CA PHE A 75 5.10 -21.20 -8.91
C PHE A 75 4.66 -20.10 -9.87
N THR A 76 4.28 -20.49 -11.10
CA THR A 76 3.73 -19.55 -12.09
C THR A 76 2.22 -19.75 -12.19
N PRO A 77 1.42 -18.74 -11.83
CA PRO A 77 -0.03 -18.86 -11.91
C PRO A 77 -0.51 -18.94 -13.36
N LYS A 78 -1.63 -19.63 -13.57
CA LYS A 78 -2.29 -19.69 -14.86
C LYS A 78 -3.01 -18.37 -15.14
N GLY A 79 -2.70 -17.77 -16.27
CA GLY A 79 -3.32 -16.52 -16.72
C GLY A 79 -4.27 -16.73 -17.91
N PRO A 80 -4.85 -15.63 -18.45
CA PRO A 80 -4.65 -14.27 -18.00
C PRO A 80 -5.28 -14.00 -16.62
N ILE A 81 -4.64 -13.14 -15.83
CA ILE A 81 -5.20 -12.64 -14.57
C ILE A 81 -5.95 -11.34 -14.87
N THR A 82 -7.23 -11.31 -14.54
CA THR A 82 -8.06 -10.11 -14.72
C THR A 82 -8.04 -9.28 -13.44
N ILE A 83 -7.76 -7.98 -13.59
CA ILE A 83 -7.79 -7.00 -12.51
C ILE A 83 -8.95 -6.05 -12.80
N GLU A 84 -9.90 -5.93 -11.88
CA GLU A 84 -11.06 -5.05 -11.99
C GLU A 84 -10.96 -4.01 -10.88
N LEU A 85 -10.72 -2.72 -11.25
CA LEU A 85 -10.60 -1.59 -10.33
C LEU A 85 -11.90 -0.79 -10.33
N PHE A 86 -12.52 -0.65 -9.17
CA PHE A 86 -13.82 -0.03 -9.00
C PHE A 86 -13.71 1.35 -8.35
N PRO A 87 -14.12 2.45 -9.03
CA PRO A 87 -14.14 3.79 -8.44
C PRO A 87 -15.28 3.99 -7.43
N ASN A 88 -16.19 3.01 -7.32
CA ASN A 88 -17.29 2.99 -6.37
C ASN A 88 -17.19 1.71 -5.53
N HIS A 89 -17.06 1.88 -4.20
CA HIS A 89 -16.94 0.75 -3.27
C HIS A 89 -18.18 -0.17 -3.26
N GLU A 90 -19.37 0.38 -3.46
CA GLU A 90 -20.59 -0.44 -3.48
C GLU A 90 -20.65 -1.33 -4.74
N ASP A 91 -20.14 -0.84 -5.89
CA ASP A 91 -19.99 -1.65 -7.09
C ASP A 91 -19.00 -2.79 -6.89
N PHE A 92 -17.89 -2.53 -6.22
CA PHE A 92 -16.94 -3.58 -5.79
C PHE A 92 -17.61 -4.60 -4.87
N ALA A 93 -18.38 -4.14 -3.86
CA ALA A 93 -19.07 -5.03 -2.95
C ALA A 93 -20.11 -5.92 -3.69
N VAL A 94 -20.85 -5.34 -4.62
CA VAL A 94 -21.79 -6.08 -5.49
C VAL A 94 -21.04 -7.08 -6.39
N ARG A 95 -19.89 -6.69 -6.94
CA ARG A 95 -19.04 -7.59 -7.74
C ARG A 95 -18.56 -8.81 -6.95
N ALA A 96 -18.21 -8.59 -5.68
CA ALA A 96 -17.68 -9.61 -4.79
C ALA A 96 -18.76 -10.52 -4.19
N LEU A 97 -19.88 -9.93 -3.72
CA LEU A 97 -20.91 -10.62 -2.94
C LEU A 97 -22.34 -10.55 -3.52
N GLY A 98 -22.58 -9.76 -4.56
CA GLY A 98 -23.91 -9.45 -5.10
C GLY A 98 -24.75 -8.50 -4.25
N LEU A 99 -24.20 -8.01 -3.13
CA LEU A 99 -24.83 -7.08 -2.19
C LEU A 99 -23.84 -6.00 -1.75
N PRO A 100 -24.30 -4.77 -1.47
CA PRO A 100 -23.48 -3.70 -0.91
C PRO A 100 -23.04 -4.01 0.54
N GLY A 101 -22.04 -3.24 1.03
CA GLY A 101 -21.65 -3.26 2.45
C GLY A 101 -20.52 -4.23 2.80
N LEU A 102 -19.66 -4.60 1.85
CA LEU A 102 -18.44 -5.37 2.11
C LEU A 102 -17.37 -4.50 2.78
N GLY A 103 -16.76 -5.00 3.87
CA GLY A 103 -15.67 -4.29 4.57
C GLY A 103 -14.27 -4.51 4.01
N ALA A 104 -14.11 -5.27 2.90
CA ALA A 104 -12.82 -5.52 2.26
C ALA A 104 -12.45 -4.41 1.26
N LEU A 105 -11.17 -4.32 0.90
CA LEU A 105 -10.63 -3.40 -0.12
C LEU A 105 -10.35 -4.12 -1.46
N GLY A 106 -10.20 -5.43 -1.40
CA GLY A 106 -9.99 -6.31 -2.54
C GLY A 106 -10.50 -7.71 -2.26
N VAL A 107 -10.68 -8.49 -3.31
CA VAL A 107 -11.03 -9.92 -3.25
C VAL A 107 -10.42 -10.63 -4.46
N CYS A 108 -9.78 -11.77 -4.22
CA CYS A 108 -9.21 -12.62 -5.26
C CYS A 108 -10.01 -13.91 -5.44
N PHE A 109 -10.38 -14.20 -6.68
CA PHE A 109 -11.02 -15.45 -7.11
C PHE A 109 -10.05 -16.39 -7.86
N GLY A 110 -8.75 -16.23 -7.61
CA GLY A 110 -7.69 -17.04 -8.21
C GLY A 110 -7.22 -16.55 -9.58
N GLN A 111 -8.10 -16.21 -10.51
CA GLN A 111 -7.76 -15.61 -11.81
C GLN A 111 -8.38 -14.22 -12.00
N VAL A 112 -9.17 -13.76 -11.06
CA VAL A 112 -9.78 -12.44 -11.07
C VAL A 112 -9.51 -11.78 -9.73
N ILE A 113 -8.98 -10.58 -9.76
CA ILE A 113 -8.88 -9.65 -8.64
C ILE A 113 -9.91 -8.56 -8.89
N ALA A 114 -10.81 -8.35 -7.94
CA ALA A 114 -11.66 -7.18 -7.87
C ALA A 114 -11.22 -6.33 -6.68
N ALA A 115 -11.01 -5.04 -6.85
CA ALA A 115 -10.52 -4.17 -5.78
C ALA A 115 -11.06 -2.75 -5.92
N ASP A 116 -11.11 -2.04 -4.80
CA ASP A 116 -11.34 -0.59 -4.80
C ASP A 116 -10.22 0.10 -5.60
N SER A 117 -10.62 0.99 -6.50
CA SER A 117 -9.72 1.97 -7.09
C SER A 117 -9.35 3.04 -6.05
N PRO A 118 -8.22 3.74 -6.18
CA PRO A 118 -7.86 4.81 -5.25
C PRO A 118 -8.90 5.93 -5.13
N SER A 119 -9.80 6.07 -6.09
CA SER A 119 -10.93 7.03 -6.04
C SER A 119 -12.14 6.54 -5.25
N ALA A 120 -12.21 5.25 -4.93
CA ALA A 120 -13.37 4.66 -4.24
C ALA A 120 -13.53 5.11 -2.79
N ARG A 121 -12.46 5.67 -2.20
CA ARG A 121 -12.42 6.09 -0.79
C ARG A 121 -11.74 7.44 -0.64
N ALA A 122 -11.86 8.03 0.54
CA ALA A 122 -11.17 9.28 0.82
C ALA A 122 -9.64 9.10 0.75
N THR A 123 -8.96 10.14 0.28
CA THR A 123 -7.51 10.13 0.12
C THR A 123 -6.80 9.82 1.44
N GLY A 124 -5.95 8.80 1.45
CA GLY A 124 -5.19 8.37 2.62
C GLY A 124 -5.89 7.33 3.49
N GLU A 125 -7.12 6.91 3.19
CA GLU A 125 -7.77 5.84 3.94
C GLU A 125 -7.12 4.47 3.71
N PHE A 126 -6.55 4.24 2.52
CA PHE A 126 -5.87 2.98 2.21
C PHE A 126 -4.77 3.16 1.16
N ASN A 127 -3.94 2.15 1.02
CA ASN A 127 -2.92 2.04 -0.02
C ASN A 127 -3.36 1.00 -1.05
N TRP A 128 -3.81 1.46 -2.21
CA TRP A 128 -4.30 0.56 -3.25
C TRP A 128 -3.20 -0.31 -3.88
N GLY A 129 -1.94 0.18 -3.85
CA GLY A 129 -0.80 -0.63 -4.28
C GLY A 129 -0.55 -1.81 -3.34
N SER A 130 -0.60 -1.58 -2.01
CA SER A 130 -0.54 -2.65 -1.00
C SER A 130 -1.67 -3.66 -1.20
N THR A 131 -2.90 -3.17 -1.44
CA THR A 131 -4.07 -4.01 -1.72
C THR A 131 -3.85 -4.88 -2.97
N LEU A 132 -3.35 -4.33 -4.08
CA LEU A 132 -3.08 -5.13 -5.27
C LEU A 132 -2.00 -6.20 -5.04
N TRP A 133 -0.97 -5.89 -4.26
CA TRP A 133 0.07 -6.86 -3.90
C TRP A 133 -0.50 -7.98 -3.04
N HIS A 134 -1.36 -7.64 -2.07
CA HIS A 134 -2.10 -8.57 -1.25
C HIS A 134 -2.93 -9.55 -2.10
N GLU A 135 -3.75 -9.00 -2.99
CA GLU A 135 -4.62 -9.81 -3.85
C GLU A 135 -3.84 -10.68 -4.84
N TYR A 136 -2.71 -10.15 -5.34
CA TYR A 136 -1.86 -10.96 -6.21
C TYR A 136 -1.17 -12.11 -5.45
N THR A 137 -0.88 -11.94 -4.16
CA THR A 137 -0.39 -13.04 -3.32
C THR A 137 -1.45 -14.13 -3.20
N HIS A 138 -2.73 -13.79 -3.10
CA HIS A 138 -3.82 -14.75 -3.17
C HIS A 138 -3.88 -15.49 -4.53
N VAL A 139 -3.61 -14.83 -5.65
CA VAL A 139 -3.53 -15.52 -6.95
C VAL A 139 -2.53 -16.67 -6.89
N ILE A 140 -1.34 -16.43 -6.33
CA ILE A 140 -0.30 -17.45 -6.16
C ILE A 140 -0.78 -18.57 -5.21
N THR A 141 -1.17 -18.21 -4.00
CA THR A 141 -1.46 -19.17 -2.93
C THR A 141 -2.70 -20.03 -3.20
N LEU A 142 -3.76 -19.44 -3.75
CA LEU A 142 -4.97 -20.15 -4.13
C LEU A 142 -4.71 -21.14 -5.27
N GLN A 143 -4.05 -20.73 -6.35
CA GLN A 143 -3.77 -21.62 -7.46
C GLN A 143 -2.76 -22.70 -7.08
N MET A 144 -1.73 -22.37 -6.30
CA MET A 144 -0.71 -23.30 -5.85
C MET A 144 -1.28 -24.44 -4.99
N THR A 145 -2.34 -24.14 -4.23
CA THR A 145 -2.98 -25.09 -3.31
C THR A 145 -4.26 -25.72 -3.87
N ASP A 146 -4.61 -25.43 -5.13
CA ASP A 146 -5.88 -25.84 -5.73
C ASP A 146 -7.07 -25.43 -4.83
N TYR A 147 -7.02 -24.14 -4.33
CA TYR A 147 -8.03 -23.50 -3.46
C TYR A 147 -8.27 -24.21 -2.11
N ARG A 148 -7.26 -24.95 -1.57
CA ARG A 148 -7.38 -25.70 -0.32
C ARG A 148 -6.60 -25.07 0.85
N ILE A 149 -5.97 -23.93 0.62
CA ILE A 149 -5.30 -23.20 1.68
C ILE A 149 -6.32 -22.73 2.73
N PRO A 150 -6.07 -22.90 4.04
CA PRO A 150 -6.95 -22.33 5.06
C PRO A 150 -6.86 -20.80 5.05
N ARG A 151 -7.94 -20.15 5.44
CA ARG A 151 -8.04 -18.68 5.34
C ARG A 151 -6.94 -17.97 6.12
N TRP A 152 -6.68 -18.41 7.36
CA TRP A 152 -5.63 -17.81 8.17
C TRP A 152 -4.26 -17.81 7.48
N PHE A 153 -3.93 -18.87 6.74
CA PHE A 153 -2.64 -18.97 6.07
C PHE A 153 -2.57 -18.15 4.80
N SER A 154 -3.68 -18.10 4.04
CA SER A 154 -3.80 -17.28 2.85
C SER A 154 -3.69 -15.78 3.19
N GLU A 155 -4.49 -15.30 4.13
CA GLU A 155 -4.47 -13.91 4.60
C GLU A 155 -3.12 -13.57 5.26
N GLY A 156 -2.63 -14.48 6.10
CA GLY A 156 -1.35 -14.30 6.77
C GLY A 156 -0.16 -14.17 5.81
N LEU A 157 -0.15 -14.96 4.72
CA LEU A 157 0.89 -14.84 3.68
C LEU A 157 0.74 -13.54 2.89
N SER A 158 -0.48 -13.10 2.58
CA SER A 158 -0.72 -11.85 1.85
C SER A 158 -0.20 -10.64 2.64
N VAL A 159 -0.55 -10.50 3.92
CA VAL A 159 -0.04 -9.42 4.78
C VAL A 159 1.48 -9.55 5.03
N TYR A 160 2.01 -10.77 5.14
CA TYR A 160 3.45 -11.00 5.23
C TYR A 160 4.18 -10.48 3.97
N GLU A 161 3.64 -10.71 2.77
CA GLU A 161 4.24 -10.25 1.52
C GLU A 161 4.09 -8.75 1.31
N GLU A 162 3.01 -8.11 1.75
CA GLU A 162 2.87 -6.65 1.77
C GLU A 162 4.04 -5.99 2.49
N ARG A 163 4.31 -6.40 3.73
CA ARG A 163 5.41 -5.85 4.55
C ARG A 163 6.79 -6.10 3.94
N ARG A 164 6.93 -7.15 3.12
CA ARG A 164 8.16 -7.48 2.39
C ARG A 164 8.31 -6.72 1.07
N ALA A 165 7.18 -6.31 0.47
CA ALA A 165 7.17 -5.57 -0.77
C ALA A 165 7.70 -4.15 -0.60
N ARG A 166 7.20 -3.45 0.41
CA ARG A 166 7.61 -2.07 0.73
C ARG A 166 7.60 -1.84 2.24
N PRO A 167 8.54 -1.06 2.77
CA PRO A 167 8.43 -0.53 4.13
C PRO A 167 7.14 0.25 4.28
N GLY A 168 6.43 0.02 5.37
CA GLY A 168 5.16 0.69 5.68
C GLY A 168 3.91 0.05 5.06
N TRP A 169 4.04 -0.93 4.17
CA TRP A 169 2.90 -1.70 3.68
C TRP A 169 2.48 -2.78 4.68
N GLY A 170 1.17 -3.04 4.75
CA GLY A 170 0.59 -3.94 5.75
C GLY A 170 0.59 -3.35 7.16
N ASP A 171 -0.13 -4.01 8.06
CA ASP A 171 -0.17 -3.59 9.46
C ASP A 171 1.17 -3.87 10.16
N ASP A 172 1.56 -2.96 11.06
CA ASP A 172 2.71 -3.12 11.95
C ASP A 172 2.29 -2.96 13.41
N TRP A 173 3.21 -3.17 14.35
CA TRP A 173 2.93 -3.08 15.76
C TRP A 173 2.37 -1.71 16.16
N ASN A 174 1.28 -1.71 16.87
CA ASN A 174 0.67 -0.53 17.46
C ASN A 174 0.15 -0.85 18.87
N PRO A 175 -0.24 0.14 19.70
CA PRO A 175 -0.72 -0.10 21.05
C PRO A 175 -1.91 -1.05 21.14
N MET A 176 -2.84 -1.02 20.17
CA MET A 176 -4.00 -1.92 20.12
C MET A 176 -3.58 -3.37 19.89
N LEU A 177 -2.68 -3.63 18.92
CA LEU A 177 -2.18 -4.97 18.62
C LEU A 177 -1.34 -5.53 19.78
N LEU A 178 -0.47 -4.71 20.38
CA LEU A 178 0.29 -5.09 21.58
C LEU A 178 -0.64 -5.38 22.76
N GLY A 179 -1.63 -4.54 22.98
CA GLY A 179 -2.64 -4.72 24.03
C GLY A 179 -3.48 -5.99 23.81
N SER A 180 -3.82 -6.30 22.57
CA SER A 180 -4.58 -7.51 22.22
C SER A 180 -3.80 -8.79 22.55
N PHE A 181 -2.49 -8.80 22.27
CA PHE A 181 -1.60 -9.91 22.64
C PHE A 181 -1.46 -10.02 24.16
N GLY A 182 -1.16 -8.93 24.85
CA GLY A 182 -1.03 -8.89 26.32
C GLY A 182 -2.28 -9.31 27.05
N ALA A 183 -3.46 -9.01 26.51
CA ALA A 183 -4.76 -9.42 27.05
C ALA A 183 -5.15 -10.88 26.70
N GLY A 184 -4.30 -11.61 25.98
CA GLY A 184 -4.57 -13.00 25.58
C GLY A 184 -5.70 -13.15 24.55
N ARG A 185 -5.98 -12.12 23.74
CA ARG A 185 -7.04 -12.16 22.71
C ARG A 185 -6.64 -12.90 21.44
N TRP A 186 -5.34 -13.21 21.26
CA TRP A 186 -4.85 -13.95 20.11
C TRP A 186 -5.30 -15.41 20.16
N GLN A 187 -5.66 -15.93 18.99
CA GLN A 187 -6.22 -17.27 18.88
C GLN A 187 -5.12 -18.33 18.87
N LYS A 188 -5.45 -19.54 19.34
CA LYS A 188 -4.64 -20.73 19.08
C LYS A 188 -4.72 -21.08 17.60
N ILE A 189 -3.67 -21.73 17.06
CA ILE A 189 -3.60 -22.10 15.63
C ILE A 189 -4.83 -22.90 15.18
N ALA A 190 -5.35 -23.79 16.01
CA ALA A 190 -6.55 -24.59 15.73
C ALA A 190 -7.82 -23.76 15.50
N ASN A 191 -7.88 -22.53 16.04
CA ASN A 191 -9.06 -21.66 16.00
C ASN A 191 -8.87 -20.42 15.14
N LEU A 192 -7.69 -20.25 14.52
CA LEU A 192 -7.34 -19.00 13.83
C LEU A 192 -8.21 -18.73 12.59
N ASP A 193 -8.66 -19.77 11.89
CA ASP A 193 -9.65 -19.62 10.81
C ASP A 193 -10.99 -19.04 11.31
N GLY A 194 -11.41 -19.41 12.50
CA GLY A 194 -12.63 -18.93 13.14
C GLY A 194 -12.61 -17.42 13.39
N ALA A 195 -11.43 -16.84 13.63
CA ALA A 195 -11.28 -15.40 13.83
C ALA A 195 -11.66 -14.56 12.59
N PHE A 196 -11.50 -15.11 11.39
CA PHE A 196 -11.91 -14.49 10.14
C PHE A 196 -13.38 -14.68 9.80
N SER A 197 -13.99 -15.77 10.28
CA SER A 197 -15.37 -16.13 9.93
C SER A 197 -16.39 -15.58 10.91
N HIS A 198 -15.99 -15.33 12.16
CA HIS A 198 -16.87 -14.92 13.25
C HIS A 198 -16.23 -13.80 14.10
N PRO A 199 -15.76 -12.69 13.48
CA PRO A 199 -15.24 -11.57 14.24
C PRO A 199 -16.38 -10.90 15.03
N ARG A 200 -16.12 -10.48 16.27
CA ARG A 200 -17.08 -9.73 17.10
C ARG A 200 -17.12 -8.24 16.74
N GLY A 201 -16.12 -7.76 16.02
CA GLY A 201 -16.00 -6.39 15.54
C GLY A 201 -14.79 -6.19 14.61
N PRO A 202 -14.64 -4.99 14.03
CA PRO A 202 -13.54 -4.65 13.12
C PRO A 202 -12.15 -4.88 13.74
N GLU A 203 -11.96 -4.55 15.00
CA GLU A 203 -10.69 -4.78 15.70
C GLU A 203 -10.28 -6.25 15.74
N ASP A 204 -11.24 -7.17 15.99
CA ASP A 204 -10.93 -8.60 16.03
C ASP A 204 -10.44 -9.11 14.67
N LEU A 205 -10.97 -8.55 13.58
CA LEU A 205 -10.54 -8.89 12.23
C LEU A 205 -9.12 -8.37 11.96
N THR A 206 -8.81 -7.11 12.32
CA THR A 206 -7.45 -6.55 12.21
C THR A 206 -6.46 -7.39 13.02
N VAL A 207 -6.82 -7.78 14.24
CA VAL A 207 -5.98 -8.68 15.07
C VAL A 207 -5.76 -10.03 14.38
N ALA A 208 -6.78 -10.61 13.73
CA ALA A 208 -6.66 -11.89 13.03
C ALA A 208 -5.70 -11.81 11.84
N TYR A 209 -5.81 -10.78 11.00
CA TYR A 209 -4.90 -10.52 9.88
C TYR A 209 -3.45 -10.37 10.36
N PHE A 210 -3.25 -9.51 11.36
CA PHE A 210 -1.93 -9.27 11.92
C PHE A 210 -1.35 -10.53 12.57
N GLN A 211 -2.11 -11.23 13.42
CA GLN A 211 -1.68 -12.48 14.04
C GLN A 211 -1.29 -13.52 12.99
N ALA A 212 -2.12 -13.74 11.98
CA ALA A 212 -1.84 -14.69 10.91
C ALA A 212 -0.55 -14.37 10.16
N SER A 213 -0.29 -13.08 9.90
CA SER A 213 0.95 -12.65 9.29
C SER A 213 2.18 -12.86 10.20
N GLN A 214 2.03 -12.67 11.53
CA GLN A 214 3.09 -12.96 12.49
C GLN A 214 3.34 -14.47 12.61
N VAL A 215 2.33 -15.32 12.43
CA VAL A 215 2.51 -16.78 12.32
C VAL A 215 3.33 -17.12 11.08
N CYS A 216 3.05 -16.53 9.93
CA CYS A 216 3.84 -16.73 8.70
C CYS A 216 5.28 -16.26 8.88
N GLU A 217 5.48 -15.09 9.50
CA GLU A 217 6.81 -14.56 9.82
C GLU A 217 7.60 -15.49 10.77
N PHE A 218 6.96 -15.97 11.84
CA PHE A 218 7.56 -16.96 12.77
C PHE A 218 8.01 -18.22 12.04
N ILE A 219 7.17 -18.75 11.13
CA ILE A 219 7.53 -19.97 10.37
C ILE A 219 8.70 -19.66 9.44
N ALA A 220 8.68 -18.54 8.73
CA ALA A 220 9.75 -18.15 7.81
C ALA A 220 11.07 -17.91 8.54
N ASP A 221 11.05 -17.23 9.69
CA ASP A 221 12.25 -16.89 10.44
C ASP A 221 12.89 -18.13 11.11
N ARG A 222 12.08 -19.03 11.62
CA ARG A 222 12.58 -20.16 12.42
C ARG A 222 12.84 -21.42 11.61
N TYR A 223 12.08 -21.64 10.53
CA TYR A 223 12.13 -22.86 9.72
C TYR A 223 12.48 -22.62 8.26
N GLY A 224 12.65 -21.35 7.87
CA GLY A 224 12.91 -20.94 6.50
C GLY A 224 11.64 -20.90 5.63
N PHE A 225 11.68 -20.13 4.55
CA PHE A 225 10.53 -19.99 3.64
C PHE A 225 10.17 -21.31 2.94
N ASP A 226 11.14 -22.21 2.76
CA ASP A 226 10.91 -23.56 2.23
C ASP A 226 9.92 -24.38 3.08
N ALA A 227 9.82 -24.10 4.38
CA ALA A 227 8.80 -24.72 5.22
C ALA A 227 7.39 -24.28 4.79
N ILE A 228 7.20 -22.99 4.46
CA ILE A 228 5.95 -22.46 3.93
C ILE A 228 5.60 -23.15 2.59
N LEU A 229 6.56 -23.30 1.68
CA LEU A 229 6.32 -23.97 0.40
C LEU A 229 5.89 -25.44 0.59
N ARG A 230 6.53 -26.16 1.53
CA ARG A 230 6.11 -27.53 1.87
C ARG A 230 4.72 -27.59 2.49
N MET A 231 4.37 -26.62 3.34
CA MET A 231 3.02 -26.53 3.90
C MET A 231 1.95 -26.30 2.81
N LEU A 232 2.21 -25.38 1.88
CA LEU A 232 1.32 -25.12 0.74
C LEU A 232 1.12 -26.39 -0.13
N ALA A 233 2.19 -27.13 -0.41
CA ALA A 233 2.09 -28.39 -1.16
C ALA A 233 1.23 -29.43 -0.43
N LEU A 234 1.35 -29.55 0.90
CA LEU A 234 0.56 -30.48 1.70
C LEU A 234 -0.93 -30.05 1.76
N TYR A 235 -1.23 -28.76 1.82
CA TYR A 235 -2.63 -28.29 1.70
C TYR A 235 -3.24 -28.66 0.34
N ARG A 236 -2.50 -28.47 -0.75
CA ARG A 236 -2.93 -28.99 -2.07
C ARG A 236 -3.27 -30.47 -2.02
N ASP A 237 -2.49 -31.25 -1.31
CA ASP A 237 -2.67 -32.70 -1.14
C ASP A 237 -3.71 -33.06 -0.06
N LYS A 238 -4.52 -32.08 0.39
CA LYS A 238 -5.64 -32.21 1.35
C LYS A 238 -5.21 -32.61 2.77
N ALA A 239 -3.96 -32.38 3.16
CA ALA A 239 -3.56 -32.59 4.56
C ALA A 239 -4.15 -31.50 5.47
N LEU A 240 -4.43 -31.84 6.71
CA LEU A 240 -4.95 -30.90 7.71
C LEU A 240 -3.83 -30.19 8.45
N THR A 241 -4.10 -29.01 8.99
CA THR A 241 -3.12 -28.19 9.71
C THR A 241 -2.34 -28.96 10.78
N PRO A 242 -2.93 -29.78 11.67
CA PRO A 242 -2.19 -30.54 12.67
C PRO A 242 -1.14 -31.50 12.08
N ASP A 243 -1.51 -32.20 11.00
CA ASP A 243 -0.60 -33.11 10.29
C ASP A 243 0.54 -32.37 9.59
N ILE A 244 0.21 -31.20 9.01
CA ILE A 244 1.19 -30.33 8.34
C ILE A 244 2.23 -29.81 9.33
N LEU A 245 1.79 -29.28 10.49
CA LEU A 245 2.69 -28.83 11.56
C LEU A 245 3.61 -29.95 12.01
N MET A 246 3.09 -31.14 12.22
CA MET A 246 3.91 -32.30 12.63
C MET A 246 4.90 -32.74 11.53
N ARG A 247 4.45 -32.77 10.27
CA ARG A 247 5.29 -33.20 9.14
C ARG A 247 6.41 -32.22 8.82
N VAL A 248 6.08 -30.92 8.80
CA VAL A 248 6.98 -29.85 8.33
C VAL A 248 7.82 -29.27 9.46
N LEU A 249 7.20 -28.94 10.59
CA LEU A 249 7.84 -28.22 11.71
C LEU A 249 8.24 -29.15 12.86
N LYS A 250 7.75 -30.40 12.89
CA LYS A 250 7.94 -31.38 13.97
C LYS A 250 7.32 -30.91 15.29
N LEU A 251 6.20 -30.16 15.22
CA LEU A 251 5.50 -29.64 16.37
C LEU A 251 4.06 -30.16 16.39
N SER A 252 3.54 -30.46 17.57
CA SER A 252 2.10 -30.53 17.82
C SER A 252 1.50 -29.10 17.80
N GLU A 253 0.17 -28.95 17.65
CA GLU A 253 -0.49 -27.64 17.76
C GLU A 253 -0.19 -26.95 19.09
N ILE A 254 -0.17 -27.70 20.19
CA ILE A 254 0.13 -27.16 21.53
C ILE A 254 1.59 -26.64 21.61
N ASP A 255 2.53 -27.39 21.06
CA ASP A 255 3.94 -26.98 21.06
C ASP A 255 4.19 -25.82 20.09
N PHE A 256 3.45 -25.79 18.97
CA PHE A 256 3.46 -24.66 18.04
C PHE A 256 2.97 -23.38 18.73
N ASP A 257 1.80 -23.42 19.38
CA ASP A 257 1.23 -22.27 20.09
C ASP A 257 2.20 -21.73 21.16
N ARG A 258 2.86 -22.65 21.90
CA ARG A 258 3.87 -22.28 22.90
C ARG A 258 5.06 -21.58 22.25
N ALA A 259 5.64 -22.17 21.20
CA ALA A 259 6.82 -21.64 20.53
C ALA A 259 6.51 -20.30 19.84
N PHE A 260 5.31 -20.14 19.26
CA PHE A 260 4.87 -18.89 18.69
C PHE A 260 4.67 -17.80 19.75
N LYS A 261 4.03 -18.14 20.87
CA LYS A 261 3.88 -17.21 22.00
C LYS A 261 5.23 -16.71 22.50
N ASP A 262 6.19 -17.62 22.73
CA ASP A 262 7.55 -17.27 23.19
C ASP A 262 8.28 -16.35 22.18
N TYR A 263 8.08 -16.60 20.86
CA TYR A 263 8.62 -15.76 19.80
C TYR A 263 8.06 -14.34 19.87
N ILE A 264 6.72 -14.18 19.99
CA ILE A 264 6.07 -12.89 20.08
C ILE A 264 6.41 -12.16 21.39
N GLU A 265 6.44 -12.86 22.54
CA GLU A 265 6.86 -12.27 23.81
C GLU A 265 8.28 -11.71 23.76
N THR A 266 9.21 -12.44 23.13
CA THR A 266 10.58 -11.98 22.95
C THR A 266 10.65 -10.73 22.07
N LYS A 267 9.89 -10.72 20.97
CA LYS A 267 9.82 -9.61 20.02
C LYS A 267 9.19 -8.36 20.63
N THR A 268 8.14 -8.53 21.44
CA THR A 268 7.34 -7.40 21.98
C THR A 268 7.79 -6.87 23.32
N ARG A 269 8.63 -7.61 24.07
CA ARG A 269 9.10 -7.21 25.41
C ARG A 269 9.66 -5.79 25.48
N PRO A 270 10.54 -5.34 24.56
CA PRO A 270 11.04 -3.95 24.57
C PRO A 270 9.92 -2.93 24.37
N MET A 271 9.00 -3.20 23.44
CA MET A 271 7.87 -2.30 23.14
C MET A 271 6.90 -2.18 24.32
N GLN A 272 6.59 -3.29 24.97
CA GLN A 272 5.75 -3.31 26.17
C GLN A 272 6.39 -2.53 27.32
N ALA A 273 7.71 -2.61 27.46
CA ALA A 273 8.45 -1.83 28.46
C ALA A 273 8.39 -0.33 28.14
N ALA A 274 8.53 0.03 26.87
CA ALA A 274 8.47 1.43 26.42
C ALA A 274 7.08 2.06 26.61
N LEU A 275 6.01 1.26 26.55
CA LEU A 275 4.61 1.72 26.65
C LEU A 275 4.02 1.62 28.08
N LYS A 276 4.83 1.46 29.13
CA LYS A 276 4.33 1.37 30.51
C LYS A 276 3.60 2.61 30.99
N THR A 277 4.01 3.80 30.54
CA THR A 277 3.30 5.04 30.84
C THR A 277 2.20 5.25 29.83
N GLU A 278 0.96 5.43 30.30
CA GLU A 278 -0.15 5.72 29.42
C GLU A 278 -0.02 7.08 28.74
N PHE A 279 -0.35 7.15 27.46
CA PHE A 279 -0.25 8.34 26.64
C PHE A 279 -1.07 9.50 27.22
N ASN A 280 -2.29 9.25 27.64
CA ASN A 280 -3.18 10.26 28.23
C ASN A 280 -2.66 10.82 29.57
N GLN A 281 -2.00 9.98 30.38
CA GLN A 281 -1.36 10.43 31.62
C GLN A 281 -0.20 11.37 31.32
N ALA A 282 0.67 10.98 30.39
CA ALA A 282 1.81 11.83 30.00
C ALA A 282 1.37 13.16 29.41
N ALA A 283 0.28 13.21 28.62
CA ALA A 283 -0.21 14.42 27.97
C ALA A 283 -0.60 15.53 28.94
N SER A 284 -1.03 15.21 30.16
CA SER A 284 -1.44 16.18 31.19
C SER A 284 -0.31 16.70 32.05
N LEU A 285 0.90 16.13 31.94
CA LEU A 285 2.03 16.47 32.80
C LEU A 285 2.64 17.84 32.42
N THR A 286 3.09 18.58 33.44
CA THR A 286 3.92 19.77 33.27
C THR A 286 5.36 19.41 32.90
N LYS A 287 6.16 20.38 32.49
CA LYS A 287 7.58 20.15 32.16
C LYS A 287 8.38 19.62 33.35
N ASP A 288 8.17 20.19 34.52
CA ASP A 288 8.89 19.79 35.74
C ASP A 288 8.51 18.35 36.15
N ASP A 289 7.24 17.99 36.03
CA ASP A 289 6.78 16.61 36.30
C ASP A 289 7.43 15.62 35.33
N VAL A 290 7.45 15.95 34.03
CA VAL A 290 8.04 15.08 33.00
C VAL A 290 9.54 14.90 33.24
N VAL A 291 10.29 15.99 33.51
CA VAL A 291 11.73 15.91 33.77
C VAL A 291 12.03 15.08 35.02
N LYS A 292 11.22 15.21 36.07
CA LYS A 292 11.34 14.38 37.27
C LYS A 292 11.09 12.91 37.00
N LEU A 293 10.02 12.57 36.25
CA LEU A 293 9.68 11.19 35.92
C LEU A 293 10.71 10.54 34.97
N LEU A 294 11.28 11.30 34.05
CA LEU A 294 12.33 10.82 33.15
C LEU A 294 13.64 10.43 33.88
N ALA A 295 13.86 10.90 35.09
CA ALA A 295 14.96 10.44 35.92
C ALA A 295 14.79 9.00 36.43
N GLU A 296 13.55 8.50 36.45
CA GLU A 296 13.17 7.16 36.95
C GLU A 296 12.67 6.22 35.86
N GLN A 297 12.12 6.77 34.77
CA GLN A 297 11.40 5.99 33.74
C GLN A 297 11.79 6.45 32.33
N ASP A 298 12.26 5.52 31.53
CA ASP A 298 12.58 5.70 30.12
C ASP A 298 11.45 5.16 29.26
N THR A 299 10.35 5.95 29.09
CA THR A 299 9.16 5.51 28.35
C THR A 299 8.84 6.42 27.17
N PHE A 300 8.21 5.83 26.14
CA PHE A 300 7.83 6.52 24.92
C PHE A 300 6.99 7.77 25.19
N ALA A 301 5.91 7.64 25.97
CA ALA A 301 4.99 8.74 26.21
C ALA A 301 5.63 9.92 26.94
N LEU A 302 6.53 9.67 27.92
CA LEU A 302 7.26 10.72 28.61
C LEU A 302 8.23 11.45 27.67
N HIS A 303 8.99 10.72 26.84
CA HIS A 303 9.89 11.33 25.87
C HIS A 303 9.14 12.12 24.80
N LEU A 304 8.03 11.60 24.26
CA LEU A 304 7.21 12.32 23.30
C LEU A 304 6.66 13.62 23.91
N ARG A 305 6.15 13.56 25.14
CA ARG A 305 5.66 14.73 25.86
C ARG A 305 6.77 15.75 26.14
N ALA A 306 7.93 15.29 26.58
CA ALA A 306 9.11 16.16 26.81
C ALA A 306 9.50 16.88 25.51
N GLY A 307 9.59 16.15 24.40
CA GLY A 307 9.88 16.73 23.09
C GLY A 307 8.94 17.89 22.74
N HIS A 308 7.63 17.70 22.93
CA HIS A 308 6.64 18.75 22.69
C HIS A 308 6.78 19.95 23.63
N LEU A 309 7.05 19.73 24.93
CA LEU A 309 7.23 20.80 25.90
C LEU A 309 8.50 21.63 25.63
N PHE A 310 9.63 20.96 25.36
CA PHE A 310 10.86 21.64 24.98
C PHE A 310 10.73 22.40 23.65
N ARG A 311 10.01 21.84 22.67
CA ARG A 311 9.69 22.54 21.42
C ARG A 311 8.87 23.82 21.66
N ALA A 312 7.87 23.75 22.54
CA ALA A 312 7.04 24.90 22.89
C ALA A 312 7.86 26.03 23.55
N ASP A 313 8.87 25.67 24.34
CA ASP A 313 9.82 26.61 24.95
C ASP A 313 10.94 27.09 24.00
N ASN A 314 10.90 26.67 22.74
CA ASN A 314 11.94 26.90 21.71
C ASN A 314 13.32 26.33 22.07
N ASP A 315 13.38 25.33 22.95
CA ASP A 315 14.58 24.57 23.27
C ASP A 315 14.75 23.42 22.32
N ILE A 316 15.27 23.75 21.13
CA ILE A 316 15.31 22.86 19.98
C ILE A 316 16.21 21.62 20.23
N GLU A 317 17.33 21.81 20.95
CA GLU A 317 18.29 20.71 21.20
C GLU A 317 17.68 19.64 22.12
N ASN A 318 17.05 20.03 23.22
CA ASN A 318 16.38 19.09 24.11
C ASN A 318 15.12 18.49 23.45
N ALA A 319 14.38 19.25 22.65
CA ALA A 319 13.25 18.70 21.87
C ALA A 319 13.70 17.60 20.93
N ILE A 320 14.75 17.81 20.12
CA ILE A 320 15.33 16.80 19.23
C ILE A 320 15.78 15.56 20.01
N LEU A 321 16.48 15.75 21.15
CA LEU A 321 16.94 14.65 21.99
C LEU A 321 15.76 13.74 22.39
N HIS A 322 14.69 14.34 22.89
CA HIS A 322 13.55 13.60 23.40
C HIS A 322 12.70 12.97 22.27
N PHE A 323 12.48 13.65 21.15
CA PHE A 323 11.80 13.04 20.01
C PHE A 323 12.58 11.87 19.40
N LYS A 324 13.90 11.96 19.29
CA LYS A 324 14.75 10.84 18.86
C LYS A 324 14.56 9.64 19.80
N ARG A 325 14.61 9.89 21.11
CA ARG A 325 14.43 8.81 22.08
C ARG A 325 13.04 8.20 22.03
N ALA A 326 12.00 8.99 21.85
CA ALA A 326 10.64 8.49 21.64
C ALA A 326 10.55 7.57 20.41
N ALA A 327 11.12 8.01 19.27
CA ALA A 327 11.15 7.22 18.04
C ALA A 327 11.94 5.90 18.19
N GLU A 328 13.02 5.89 18.99
CA GLU A 328 13.78 4.68 19.30
C GLU A 328 12.99 3.70 20.17
N LEU A 329 12.31 4.21 21.20
CA LEU A 329 11.55 3.40 22.16
C LEU A 329 10.34 2.73 21.51
N PHE A 330 9.59 3.48 20.68
CA PHE A 330 8.42 2.96 19.98
C PHE A 330 8.30 3.55 18.57
N PRO A 331 8.98 2.98 17.57
CA PRO A 331 9.08 3.54 16.23
C PRO A 331 7.77 3.51 15.44
N TYR A 332 6.80 2.73 15.87
CA TYR A 332 5.55 2.48 15.13
C TYR A 332 4.48 3.57 15.34
N TYR A 333 4.75 4.60 16.15
CA TYR A 333 3.79 5.67 16.38
C TYR A 333 3.92 6.76 15.33
N THR A 334 2.98 6.80 14.40
CA THR A 334 2.88 7.76 13.29
C THR A 334 1.66 8.68 13.38
N GLY A 335 0.88 8.55 14.46
CA GLY A 335 -0.32 9.34 14.69
C GLY A 335 -0.03 10.85 14.94
N GLU A 336 -1.08 11.58 15.27
CA GLU A 336 -1.00 13.01 15.54
C GLU A 336 0.08 13.33 16.60
N GLY A 337 0.91 14.33 16.31
CA GLY A 337 2.00 14.75 17.18
C GLY A 337 3.16 13.75 17.25
N ASN A 338 3.33 12.87 16.27
CA ASN A 338 4.44 11.92 16.22
C ASN A 338 5.81 12.60 16.21
N ALA A 339 6.81 11.83 16.62
CA ALA A 339 8.17 12.34 16.75
C ALA A 339 8.83 12.65 15.39
N TYR A 340 8.43 11.95 14.33
CA TYR A 340 9.07 12.07 13.01
C TYR A 340 8.78 13.40 12.35
N ASP A 341 7.51 13.83 12.32
CA ASP A 341 7.12 15.12 11.76
C ASP A 341 7.73 16.28 12.55
N ALA A 342 7.76 16.14 13.88
CA ALA A 342 8.39 17.13 14.75
C ALA A 342 9.91 17.24 14.50
N LEU A 343 10.60 16.10 14.34
CA LEU A 343 12.03 16.07 14.01
C LEU A 343 12.28 16.69 12.62
N ALA A 344 11.47 16.33 11.62
CA ALA A 344 11.62 16.88 10.28
C ALA A 344 11.49 18.40 10.27
N GLU A 345 10.45 18.95 10.90
CA GLU A 345 10.25 20.39 11.03
C GLU A 345 11.46 21.09 11.69
N MET A 346 11.97 20.53 12.79
CA MET A 346 13.09 21.12 13.52
C MET A 346 14.39 21.07 12.73
N PHE A 347 14.66 19.98 12.04
CA PHE A 347 15.84 19.87 11.19
C PHE A 347 15.76 20.79 9.96
N GLU A 348 14.57 20.94 9.34
CA GLU A 348 14.38 21.93 8.28
C GLU A 348 14.65 23.36 8.75
N LYS A 349 14.17 23.74 9.94
CA LYS A 349 14.46 25.07 10.55
C LYS A 349 15.95 25.29 10.79
N LYS A 350 16.70 24.22 11.09
CA LYS A 350 18.16 24.26 11.24
C LYS A 350 18.91 24.22 9.89
N GLY A 351 18.21 24.02 8.77
CA GLY A 351 18.81 23.82 7.45
C GLY A 351 19.44 22.43 7.25
N ASP A 352 19.20 21.50 8.19
CA ASP A 352 19.69 20.12 8.10
C ASP A 352 18.68 19.23 7.35
N TYR A 353 18.60 19.47 6.05
CA TYR A 353 17.67 18.73 5.18
C TYR A 353 17.96 17.23 5.13
N LYS A 354 19.20 16.81 5.43
CA LYS A 354 19.53 15.38 5.47
C LYS A 354 18.81 14.68 6.64
N GLN A 355 18.93 15.21 7.85
CA GLN A 355 18.23 14.67 9.01
C GLN A 355 16.70 14.81 8.88
N ALA A 356 16.22 15.88 8.25
CA ALA A 356 14.79 16.04 7.95
C ALA A 356 14.29 14.92 7.01
N ALA A 357 15.02 14.63 5.93
CA ALA A 357 14.67 13.54 5.04
C ALA A 357 14.72 12.16 5.70
N GLU A 358 15.68 11.92 6.60
CA GLU A 358 15.77 10.68 7.39
C GLU A 358 14.54 10.51 8.30
N ALA A 359 14.10 11.59 8.96
CA ALA A 359 12.90 11.57 9.80
C ALA A 359 11.62 11.30 8.99
N LEU A 360 11.44 11.99 7.86
CA LEU A 360 10.29 11.79 6.98
C LEU A 360 10.29 10.37 6.35
N ALA A 361 11.46 9.84 5.98
CA ALA A 361 11.59 8.47 5.50
C ALA A 361 11.24 7.45 6.58
N ALA A 362 11.57 7.72 7.84
CA ALA A 362 11.17 6.88 8.97
C ALA A 362 9.65 6.95 9.19
N HIS A 363 9.02 8.13 9.08
CA HIS A 363 7.56 8.24 9.11
C HIS A 363 6.92 7.35 8.01
N ALA A 364 7.29 7.57 6.75
CA ALA A 364 6.76 6.82 5.61
C ALA A 364 7.03 5.30 5.69
N ARG A 365 8.05 4.90 6.46
CA ARG A 365 8.35 3.48 6.70
C ARG A 365 7.31 2.78 7.58
N TYR A 366 6.64 3.51 8.47
CA TYR A 366 5.69 2.97 9.44
C TYR A 366 4.24 3.37 9.18
N ASP A 367 4.01 4.28 8.21
CA ASP A 367 2.69 4.68 7.77
C ASP A 367 2.59 4.67 6.25
N GLN A 368 2.02 3.58 5.72
CA GLN A 368 1.83 3.38 4.29
C GLN A 368 0.89 4.41 3.63
N ASN A 369 0.06 5.08 4.42
CA ASN A 369 -0.98 6.00 3.94
C ASN A 369 -0.61 7.46 4.11
N SER A 370 0.56 7.76 4.72
CA SER A 370 0.98 9.14 5.01
C SER A 370 1.38 9.90 3.75
N LEU A 371 0.39 10.32 2.96
CA LEU A 371 0.60 11.16 1.78
C LEU A 371 1.34 12.48 2.12
N PRO A 372 1.06 13.18 3.25
CA PRO A 372 1.82 14.35 3.64
C PRO A 372 3.31 14.07 3.85
N ALA A 373 3.65 12.99 4.57
CA ALA A 373 5.05 12.63 4.82
C ALA A 373 5.78 12.27 3.53
N LEU A 374 5.14 11.53 2.61
CA LEU A 374 5.72 11.17 1.31
C LEU A 374 5.97 12.41 0.43
N LYS A 375 5.02 13.35 0.37
CA LYS A 375 5.18 14.62 -0.37
C LYS A 375 6.29 15.50 0.23
N ALA A 376 6.34 15.61 1.56
CA ALA A 376 7.40 16.35 2.26
C ALA A 376 8.77 15.69 2.02
N LEU A 377 8.85 14.37 2.08
CA LEU A 377 10.07 13.62 1.79
C LEU A 377 10.58 13.88 0.37
N ALA A 378 9.69 13.84 -0.63
CA ALA A 378 10.03 14.13 -2.01
C ALA A 378 10.58 15.56 -2.16
N ALA A 379 9.92 16.54 -1.56
CA ALA A 379 10.38 17.95 -1.57
C ALA A 379 11.74 18.13 -0.90
N THR A 380 11.94 17.52 0.27
CA THR A 380 13.20 17.62 1.02
C THR A 380 14.35 16.94 0.26
N ARG A 381 14.13 15.77 -0.33
CA ARG A 381 15.11 15.06 -1.17
C ARG A 381 15.46 15.84 -2.44
N THR A 382 14.46 16.48 -3.06
CA THR A 382 14.70 17.38 -4.20
C THR A 382 15.64 18.54 -3.81
N ARG A 383 15.44 19.16 -2.65
CA ARG A 383 16.35 20.22 -2.13
C ARG A 383 17.77 19.70 -1.86
N LEU A 384 17.92 18.44 -1.47
CA LEU A 384 19.21 17.78 -1.27
C LEU A 384 19.90 17.40 -2.60
N GLY A 385 19.20 17.47 -3.73
CA GLY A 385 19.68 16.94 -5.00
C GLY A 385 19.62 15.40 -5.10
N ASP A 386 18.96 14.73 -4.13
CA ASP A 386 18.69 13.29 -4.17
C ASP A 386 17.46 13.02 -5.05
N ARG A 387 17.68 13.09 -6.37
CA ARG A 387 16.61 12.92 -7.35
C ARG A 387 16.01 11.54 -7.33
N ALA A 388 16.85 10.51 -7.23
CA ALA A 388 16.37 9.12 -7.18
C ALA A 388 15.49 8.87 -5.97
N GLY A 389 15.88 9.37 -4.80
CA GLY A 389 15.06 9.29 -3.61
C GLY A 389 13.77 10.11 -3.70
N ALA A 390 13.80 11.27 -4.34
CA ALA A 390 12.60 12.09 -4.55
C ALA A 390 11.59 11.36 -5.48
N ILE A 391 12.06 10.76 -6.57
CA ILE A 391 11.24 9.95 -7.50
C ILE A 391 10.60 8.78 -6.74
N GLU A 392 11.36 8.08 -5.90
CA GLU A 392 10.81 6.95 -5.13
C GLU A 392 9.72 7.41 -4.13
N ALA A 393 9.92 8.52 -3.44
CA ALA A 393 8.92 9.07 -2.53
C ALA A 393 7.62 9.48 -3.27
N LEU A 394 7.75 10.09 -4.46
CA LEU A 394 6.61 10.41 -5.32
C LEU A 394 5.91 9.14 -5.80
N ARG A 395 6.66 8.13 -6.25
CA ARG A 395 6.09 6.86 -6.69
C ARG A 395 5.29 6.16 -5.58
N LEU A 396 5.80 6.17 -4.35
CA LEU A 396 5.07 5.64 -3.20
C LEU A 396 3.79 6.43 -2.91
N SER A 397 3.81 7.76 -3.11
CA SER A 397 2.62 8.58 -2.92
C SER A 397 1.51 8.27 -3.93
N PHE A 398 1.84 7.81 -5.14
CA PHE A 398 0.88 7.41 -6.16
C PHE A 398 0.12 6.13 -5.80
N TYR A 399 0.70 5.27 -4.95
CA TYR A 399 -0.02 4.11 -4.39
C TYR A 399 -1.00 4.47 -3.27
N VAL A 400 -0.98 5.73 -2.80
CA VAL A 400 -2.00 6.28 -1.90
C VAL A 400 -3.03 7.08 -2.68
N SER A 401 -2.56 8.01 -3.51
CA SER A 401 -3.43 8.83 -4.37
C SER A 401 -2.69 9.30 -5.63
N PRO A 402 -3.04 8.79 -6.82
CA PRO A 402 -2.43 9.19 -8.09
C PRO A 402 -3.14 10.36 -8.78
N PHE A 403 -4.12 11.03 -8.14
CA PHE A 403 -4.99 12.01 -8.82
C PHE A 403 -4.56 13.48 -8.65
N ASP A 404 -3.32 13.72 -8.21
CA ASP A 404 -2.80 15.08 -8.10
C ASP A 404 -1.79 15.35 -9.22
N TYR A 405 -2.08 16.34 -10.06
CA TYR A 405 -1.27 16.73 -11.22
C TYR A 405 0.19 17.09 -10.87
N ALA A 406 0.39 17.88 -9.80
CA ALA A 406 1.69 18.46 -9.50
C ALA A 406 2.78 17.43 -9.18
N PRO A 407 2.54 16.38 -8.37
CA PRO A 407 3.50 15.31 -8.13
C PRO A 407 3.94 14.57 -9.40
N HIS A 408 3.03 14.33 -10.35
CA HIS A 408 3.38 13.67 -11.62
C HIS A 408 4.27 14.56 -12.50
N MET A 409 3.97 15.85 -12.56
CA MET A 409 4.85 16.80 -13.25
C MET A 409 6.25 16.83 -12.64
N GLN A 410 6.34 16.86 -11.32
CA GLN A 410 7.61 16.81 -10.60
C GLN A 410 8.37 15.50 -10.89
N ALA A 411 7.69 14.36 -10.79
CA ALA A 411 8.28 13.05 -11.08
C ALA A 411 8.75 12.97 -12.54
N GLY A 412 7.94 13.43 -13.48
CA GLY A 412 8.30 13.50 -14.91
C GLY A 412 9.56 14.33 -15.15
N GLN A 413 9.66 15.50 -14.54
CA GLN A 413 10.83 16.36 -14.67
C GLN A 413 12.09 15.72 -14.06
N LEU A 414 12.00 15.15 -12.85
CA LEU A 414 13.10 14.46 -12.20
C LEU A 414 13.56 13.24 -13.03
N ASN A 415 12.63 12.46 -13.59
CA ASN A 415 12.95 11.36 -14.47
C ASN A 415 13.66 11.81 -15.77
N LEU A 416 13.27 12.96 -16.35
CA LEU A 416 14.00 13.53 -17.49
C LEU A 416 15.45 13.86 -17.13
N GLU A 417 15.68 14.47 -15.96
CA GLU A 417 17.01 14.84 -15.47
C GLU A 417 17.89 13.60 -15.24
N GLU A 418 17.28 12.50 -14.76
CA GLU A 418 17.93 11.19 -14.57
C GLU A 418 17.99 10.35 -15.86
N ARG A 419 17.55 10.89 -17.02
CA ARG A 419 17.48 10.23 -18.33
C ARG A 419 16.62 8.97 -18.36
N GLN A 420 15.68 8.87 -17.44
CA GLN A 420 14.67 7.81 -17.39
C GLN A 420 13.46 8.22 -18.26
N TYR A 421 13.69 8.31 -19.57
CA TYR A 421 12.73 8.94 -20.49
C TYR A 421 11.41 8.21 -20.62
N ALA A 422 11.41 6.88 -20.45
CA ALA A 422 10.17 6.09 -20.48
C ALA A 422 9.29 6.40 -19.26
N GLN A 423 9.90 6.46 -18.06
CA GLN A 423 9.21 6.82 -16.83
C GLN A 423 8.73 8.28 -16.87
N ALA A 424 9.57 9.19 -17.39
CA ALA A 424 9.17 10.59 -17.60
C ALA A 424 7.93 10.69 -18.50
N LEU A 425 7.89 9.91 -19.58
CA LEU A 425 6.74 9.86 -20.49
C LEU A 425 5.48 9.40 -19.76
N THR A 426 5.55 8.32 -18.97
CA THR A 426 4.42 7.83 -18.20
C THR A 426 3.88 8.91 -17.27
N GLU A 427 4.75 9.57 -16.51
CA GLU A 427 4.34 10.60 -15.57
C GLU A 427 3.70 11.82 -16.27
N PHE A 428 4.26 12.26 -17.39
CA PHE A 428 3.67 13.37 -18.17
C PHE A 428 2.34 12.98 -18.84
N GLN A 429 2.17 11.73 -19.26
CA GLN A 429 0.90 11.23 -19.79
C GLN A 429 -0.18 11.20 -18.71
N VAL A 430 0.16 10.73 -17.51
CA VAL A 430 -0.76 10.76 -16.35
C VAL A 430 -1.09 12.20 -15.99
N ALA A 431 -0.10 13.09 -15.91
CA ALA A 431 -0.33 14.50 -15.66
C ALA A 431 -1.25 15.14 -16.72
N LEU A 432 -1.10 14.77 -17.99
CA LEU A 432 -1.98 15.24 -19.07
C LEU A 432 -3.42 14.71 -18.92
N ALA A 433 -3.62 13.50 -18.40
CA ALA A 433 -4.93 12.90 -18.16
C ALA A 433 -5.67 13.51 -16.95
N LEU A 434 -4.98 14.28 -16.10
CA LEU A 434 -5.51 14.91 -14.89
C LEU A 434 -5.96 16.37 -15.11
N ASP A 435 -6.42 16.71 -16.31
CA ASP A 435 -6.91 18.06 -16.65
C ASP A 435 -5.95 19.19 -16.25
N PRO A 436 -4.74 19.24 -16.83
CA PRO A 436 -3.68 20.15 -16.42
C PRO A 436 -4.09 21.61 -16.57
N PRO A 437 -3.68 22.50 -15.64
CA PRO A 437 -3.97 23.93 -15.74
C PRO A 437 -3.32 24.61 -16.98
N ASN A 438 -2.23 24.00 -17.49
CA ASN A 438 -1.53 24.43 -18.71
C ASN A 438 -1.40 23.27 -19.70
N VAL A 439 -2.42 23.10 -20.53
CA VAL A 439 -2.53 22.03 -21.53
C VAL A 439 -1.35 22.08 -22.55
N ALA A 440 -0.91 23.29 -22.91
CA ALA A 440 0.22 23.45 -23.85
C ALA A 440 1.53 22.91 -23.27
N GLU A 441 1.84 23.25 -22.04
CA GLU A 441 3.03 22.75 -21.33
C GLU A 441 2.97 21.24 -21.12
N ALA A 442 1.81 20.70 -20.72
CA ALA A 442 1.65 19.27 -20.52
C ALA A 442 1.91 18.49 -21.82
N ASN A 443 1.33 18.92 -22.95
CA ASN A 443 1.60 18.29 -24.25
C ASN A 443 3.05 18.49 -24.71
N TYR A 444 3.68 19.62 -24.43
CA TYR A 444 5.10 19.84 -24.71
C TYR A 444 5.98 18.86 -23.94
N ASN A 445 5.71 18.61 -22.67
CA ASN A 445 6.49 17.68 -21.86
C ASN A 445 6.35 16.23 -22.38
N VAL A 446 5.14 15.82 -22.76
CA VAL A 446 4.90 14.53 -23.44
C VAL A 446 5.68 14.47 -24.76
N ALA A 447 5.65 15.54 -25.59
CA ALA A 447 6.39 15.61 -26.83
C ALA A 447 7.91 15.51 -26.62
N SER A 448 8.42 16.19 -25.59
CA SER A 448 9.84 16.15 -25.22
C SER A 448 10.30 14.76 -24.84
N ALA A 449 9.52 14.07 -24.02
CA ALA A 449 9.81 12.69 -23.63
C ALA A 449 9.78 11.72 -24.83
N TYR A 450 8.80 11.83 -25.72
CA TYR A 450 8.76 11.05 -26.97
C TYR A 450 9.96 11.32 -27.87
N HIS A 451 10.35 12.59 -28.03
CA HIS A 451 11.51 12.97 -28.84
C HIS A 451 12.81 12.35 -28.30
N LEU A 452 13.01 12.40 -26.97
CA LEU A 452 14.17 11.79 -26.31
C LEU A 452 14.18 10.25 -26.39
N LEU A 453 13.02 9.62 -26.52
CA LEU A 453 12.87 8.20 -26.80
C LEU A 453 13.04 7.82 -28.28
N GLY A 454 13.28 8.82 -29.18
CA GLY A 454 13.37 8.59 -30.61
C GLY A 454 12.03 8.31 -31.31
N LYS A 455 10.91 8.46 -30.63
CA LYS A 455 9.54 8.26 -31.14
C LYS A 455 9.05 9.54 -31.83
N GLN A 456 9.64 9.84 -33.01
CA GLN A 456 9.42 11.12 -33.70
C GLN A 456 7.98 11.35 -34.17
N PRO A 457 7.23 10.35 -34.69
CA PRO A 457 5.82 10.55 -35.07
C PRO A 457 4.95 10.99 -33.88
N GLU A 458 5.11 10.32 -32.74
CA GLU A 458 4.37 10.61 -31.51
C GLU A 458 4.79 11.97 -30.93
N ALA A 459 6.10 12.28 -30.94
CA ALA A 459 6.62 13.58 -30.54
C ALA A 459 6.01 14.72 -31.37
N LYS A 460 5.96 14.55 -32.72
CA LYS A 460 5.34 15.52 -33.62
C LYS A 460 3.86 15.70 -33.33
N HIS A 461 3.12 14.63 -33.10
CA HIS A 461 1.71 14.71 -32.77
C HIS A 461 1.49 15.49 -31.46
N ALA A 462 2.24 15.17 -30.40
CA ALA A 462 2.11 15.83 -29.12
C ALA A 462 2.52 17.32 -29.16
N VAL A 463 3.62 17.66 -29.87
CA VAL A 463 4.03 19.07 -29.98
C VAL A 463 3.04 19.92 -30.79
N LEU A 464 2.38 19.34 -31.79
CA LEU A 464 1.31 20.04 -32.54
C LEU A 464 0.12 20.33 -31.62
N ARG A 465 -0.28 19.39 -30.74
CA ARG A 465 -1.33 19.64 -29.73
C ARG A 465 -0.93 20.75 -28.74
N ALA A 466 0.35 20.84 -28.37
CA ALA A 466 0.85 21.95 -27.57
C ALA A 466 0.68 23.29 -28.28
N LEU A 467 0.97 23.36 -29.59
CA LEU A 467 0.83 24.56 -30.40
C LEU A 467 -0.63 24.87 -30.76
N GLU A 468 -1.51 23.90 -30.85
CA GLU A 468 -2.97 24.11 -30.96
C GLU A 468 -3.51 24.82 -29.72
N ALA A 469 -3.05 24.43 -28.51
CA ALA A 469 -3.44 25.05 -27.27
C ALA A 469 -2.80 26.44 -27.05
N ALA A 470 -1.55 26.62 -27.48
CA ALA A 470 -0.82 27.91 -27.40
C ALA A 470 0.10 28.08 -28.62
N PRO A 471 -0.35 28.74 -29.71
CA PRO A 471 0.43 28.90 -30.94
C PRO A 471 1.75 29.64 -30.74
N SER A 472 1.86 30.54 -29.76
CA SER A 472 3.07 31.34 -29.46
C SER A 472 4.01 30.64 -28.45
N TYR A 473 3.81 29.37 -28.11
CA TYR A 473 4.65 28.66 -27.14
C TYR A 473 6.01 28.33 -27.77
N GLU A 474 7.02 29.19 -27.55
CA GLU A 474 8.33 29.15 -28.16
C GLU A 474 9.03 27.80 -28.04
N LYS A 475 9.01 27.19 -26.82
CA LYS A 475 9.65 25.88 -26.60
C LYS A 475 9.04 24.78 -27.47
N ALA A 476 7.73 24.83 -27.73
CA ALA A 476 7.06 23.86 -28.60
C ALA A 476 7.40 24.10 -30.07
N GLN A 477 7.52 25.38 -30.50
CA GLN A 477 7.96 25.72 -31.85
C GLN A 477 9.39 25.24 -32.11
N GLU A 478 10.32 25.50 -31.18
CA GLU A 478 11.71 25.01 -31.28
C GLU A 478 11.79 23.48 -31.35
N LEU A 479 10.98 22.76 -30.51
CA LEU A 479 10.92 21.31 -30.53
C LEU A 479 10.40 20.79 -31.87
N LEU A 480 9.34 21.41 -32.40
CA LEU A 480 8.81 21.04 -33.72
C LEU A 480 9.86 21.19 -34.83
N LEU A 481 10.61 22.28 -34.82
CA LEU A 481 11.71 22.49 -35.79
C LEU A 481 12.79 21.41 -35.68
N LYS A 482 13.16 21.00 -34.47
CA LYS A 482 14.11 19.89 -34.24
C LYS A 482 13.57 18.54 -34.76
N ILE A 483 12.28 18.29 -34.61
CA ILE A 483 11.64 17.02 -35.03
C ILE A 483 11.52 16.94 -36.55
N VAL A 484 11.19 18.05 -37.24
CA VAL A 484 10.98 18.08 -38.70
C VAL A 484 12.24 18.37 -39.49
N GLY A 485 13.28 18.90 -38.84
CA GLY A 485 14.58 19.17 -39.46
C GLY A 485 15.56 17.99 -39.43
N GLN A 486 15.17 16.89 -38.83
CA GLN A 486 15.86 15.59 -38.86
C GLN A 486 15.32 14.74 -40.01
#